data_ce7d029241688c789c5ad8dc8dd85a5b
#
_entry.id   ce7d029241688c789c5ad8dc8dd85a5b
#
_cell.length_a   1.000
_cell.length_b   1.000
_cell.length_c   1.000
_cell.angle_alpha   90.00
_cell.angle_beta   90.00
_cell.angle_gamma   90.00
#
_symmetry.space_group_name_H-M   'P 1'
#
loop_
_entity.id
_entity.type
_entity.pdbx_description
1 polymer ?
#
loop_
_entity_poly.entity_id
_entity_poly.type
_entity_poly.pdbx_seq_one_letter_code
_entity_poly.pdbx_strand_id
1 'polypeptide(L)'
;MIKYQKSLSRRKFNDKKECNNLIELQEVLKHRSKGNSNEFELRTELEYPFLTILIKEELACVHYFKDENDCGHYAYTDNNGLEEEYVIFNIGSENEETEISKDLVIPVEQAYIAAIDFFETCEMSKRMKWFEL
;
A
#
# COMPACT_ATOMS: atom_id res chain seq x y z
N MET A 1 0.55 -3.57 -21.68
CA MET A 1 0.31 -4.29 -20.41
C MET A 1 1.09 -3.62 -19.29
N ILE A 2 0.43 -3.33 -18.18
CA ILE A 2 1.04 -2.68 -17.04
C ILE A 2 1.66 -3.75 -16.14
N LYS A 3 2.90 -3.53 -15.73
CA LYS A 3 3.61 -4.46 -14.85
C LYS A 3 3.78 -3.82 -13.48
N TYR A 4 3.59 -4.61 -12.44
CA TYR A 4 3.72 -4.18 -11.07
C TYR A 4 4.81 -4.97 -10.38
N GLN A 5 5.46 -4.34 -9.42
CA GLN A 5 6.53 -4.95 -8.67
C GLN A 5 6.19 -4.91 -7.19
N LYS A 6 6.51 -6.00 -6.50
CA LYS A 6 6.41 -6.10 -5.06
C LYS A 6 7.77 -5.77 -4.45
N SER A 7 7.79 -4.90 -3.46
CA SER A 7 8.98 -4.65 -2.67
C SER A 7 8.68 -5.00 -1.23
N LEU A 8 9.38 -5.96 -0.67
CA LEU A 8 9.18 -6.40 0.70
C LEU A 8 9.94 -5.55 1.70
N SER A 9 10.99 -4.88 1.27
CA SER A 9 11.84 -4.13 2.16
C SER A 9 12.62 -3.10 1.38
N ARG A 10 12.79 -1.91 1.97
CA ARG A 10 13.62 -0.88 1.39
C ARG A 10 15.08 -1.31 1.27
N ARG A 11 15.51 -2.23 2.12
CA ARG A 11 16.89 -2.70 2.13
C ARG A 11 17.10 -3.95 1.30
N LYS A 12 16.01 -4.61 0.90
CA LYS A 12 16.07 -5.85 0.14
C LYS A 12 15.22 -5.69 -1.12
N PHE A 13 15.72 -4.90 -2.05
CA PHE A 13 15.01 -4.67 -3.30
C PHE A 13 15.03 -5.86 -4.25
N ASN A 14 15.53 -6.97 -3.77
CA ASN A 14 15.66 -8.14 -4.61
C ASN A 14 14.36 -8.93 -4.77
N ASP A 15 13.37 -8.67 -3.93
CA ASP A 15 12.09 -9.37 -3.98
C ASP A 15 11.09 -8.64 -4.87
N LYS A 16 11.49 -8.45 -6.11
CA LYS A 16 10.62 -7.85 -7.11
C LYS A 16 9.86 -8.94 -7.83
N LYS A 17 8.57 -8.73 -7.99
CA LYS A 17 7.73 -9.66 -8.73
C LYS A 17 6.88 -8.90 -9.73
N GLU A 18 6.91 -9.34 -10.97
CA GLU A 18 6.03 -8.79 -12.00
C GLU A 18 4.68 -9.48 -11.95
N CYS A 19 3.62 -8.69 -11.95
CA CYS A 19 2.27 -9.19 -11.99
C CYS A 19 1.67 -8.86 -13.34
N ASN A 20 1.23 -9.89 -14.06
CA ASN A 20 0.68 -9.74 -15.40
C ASN A 20 -0.84 -9.79 -15.44
N ASN A 21 -1.47 -10.17 -14.32
CA ASN A 21 -2.92 -10.24 -14.21
C ASN A 21 -3.35 -10.07 -12.77
N LEU A 22 -4.66 -9.92 -12.55
CA LEU A 22 -5.21 -9.69 -11.21
C LEU A 22 -4.99 -10.87 -10.26
N ILE A 23 -4.97 -12.09 -10.77
CA ILE A 23 -4.76 -13.26 -9.93
C ILE A 23 -3.38 -13.21 -9.30
N GLU A 24 -2.36 -12.90 -10.10
CA GLU A 24 -0.99 -12.77 -9.59
C GLU A 24 -0.89 -11.64 -8.58
N LEU A 25 -1.52 -10.51 -8.86
CA LEU A 25 -1.53 -9.38 -7.93
C LEU A 25 -2.16 -9.77 -6.60
N GLN A 26 -3.31 -10.43 -6.63
CA GLN A 26 -4.00 -10.84 -5.42
C GLN A 26 -3.18 -11.82 -4.59
N GLU A 27 -2.47 -12.73 -5.24
CA GLU A 27 -1.60 -13.67 -4.54
C GLU A 27 -0.45 -12.94 -3.83
N VAL A 28 0.15 -11.97 -4.51
CA VAL A 28 1.22 -11.17 -3.92
C VAL A 28 0.71 -10.39 -2.71
N LEU A 29 -0.44 -9.75 -2.83
CA LEU A 29 -1.01 -8.92 -1.77
C LEU A 29 -1.37 -9.73 -0.53
N LYS A 30 -1.74 -10.99 -0.69
CA LYS A 30 -2.13 -11.84 0.44
C LYS A 30 -0.94 -12.46 1.15
N HIS A 31 0.24 -12.38 0.56
CA HIS A 31 1.44 -12.92 1.18
C HIS A 31 1.86 -12.05 2.37
N ARG A 32 2.00 -12.65 3.52
CA ARG A 32 2.43 -11.95 4.73
C ARG A 32 3.85 -12.33 5.09
N SER A 33 4.60 -11.34 5.56
CA SER A 33 5.91 -11.54 6.13
C SER A 33 5.78 -11.86 7.62
N LYS A 34 6.90 -11.93 8.31
CA LYS A 34 6.96 -12.17 9.74
C LYS A 34 6.09 -11.16 10.49
N GLY A 35 5.35 -11.62 11.49
CA GLY A 35 4.48 -10.75 12.29
C GLY A 35 3.17 -10.38 11.61
N ASN A 36 2.77 -11.15 10.59
CA ASN A 36 1.55 -10.90 9.83
C ASN A 36 1.47 -9.49 9.26
N SER A 37 2.62 -8.99 8.82
CA SER A 37 2.73 -7.66 8.24
C SER A 37 3.40 -7.73 6.88
N ASN A 38 3.30 -6.64 6.12
CA ASN A 38 4.01 -6.52 4.85
C ASN A 38 4.06 -5.07 4.39
N GLU A 39 5.01 -4.81 3.49
CA GLU A 39 5.11 -3.54 2.79
C GLU A 39 5.15 -3.85 1.30
N PHE A 40 4.28 -3.20 0.54
CA PHE A 40 4.24 -3.35 -0.91
C PHE A 40 4.45 -2.01 -1.58
N GLU A 41 5.11 -2.05 -2.73
CA GLU A 41 5.22 -0.89 -3.59
C GLU A 41 4.81 -1.34 -4.99
N LEU A 42 3.72 -0.76 -5.48
CA LEU A 42 3.18 -1.10 -6.80
C LEU A 42 3.62 -0.04 -7.79
N ARG A 43 4.39 -0.45 -8.76
CA ARG A 43 4.93 0.44 -9.80
C ARG A 43 4.65 -0.10 -11.17
N THR A 44 4.57 0.81 -12.13
CA THR A 44 4.57 0.47 -13.56
C THR A 44 6.00 0.56 -14.07
N GLU A 45 6.17 0.51 -15.38
CA GLU A 45 7.47 0.73 -16.01
C GLU A 45 7.94 2.17 -15.87
N LEU A 46 7.01 3.08 -15.57
CA LEU A 46 7.32 4.48 -15.33
C LEU A 46 7.68 4.70 -13.87
N GLU A 47 8.42 5.76 -13.59
CA GLU A 47 8.76 6.12 -12.21
C GLU A 47 7.53 6.51 -11.41
N TYR A 48 6.58 7.20 -12.04
CA TYR A 48 5.32 7.63 -11.44
C TYR A 48 4.17 7.31 -12.37
N PRO A 49 2.96 7.13 -11.85
CA PRO A 49 2.61 7.09 -10.44
C PRO A 49 3.01 5.79 -9.77
N PHE A 50 2.99 5.76 -8.45
CA PHE A 50 3.14 4.51 -7.72
C PHE A 50 2.30 4.53 -6.45
N LEU A 51 2.08 3.34 -5.90
CA LEU A 51 1.26 3.13 -4.72
C LEU A 51 2.06 2.35 -3.69
N THR A 52 2.10 2.81 -2.46
CA THR A 52 2.70 2.04 -1.38
C THR A 52 1.60 1.57 -0.43
N ILE A 53 1.75 0.37 0.09
CA ILE A 53 0.79 -0.24 1.00
C ILE A 53 1.55 -0.84 2.16
N LEU A 54 1.20 -0.41 3.36
CA LEU A 54 1.67 -1.03 4.59
C LEU A 54 0.53 -1.85 5.15
N ILE A 55 0.82 -3.08 5.55
CA ILE A 55 -0.20 -3.98 6.10
C ILE A 55 0.29 -4.52 7.43
N LYS A 56 -0.63 -4.56 8.39
CA LYS A 56 -0.42 -5.19 9.67
C LYS A 56 -1.75 -5.84 10.07
N GLU A 57 -1.78 -7.17 10.05
CA GLU A 57 -2.99 -7.92 10.39
C GLU A 57 -4.15 -7.51 9.49
N GLU A 58 -5.21 -6.95 10.07
CA GLU A 58 -6.41 -6.54 9.34
C GLU A 58 -6.38 -5.06 8.93
N LEU A 59 -5.29 -4.34 9.24
CA LEU A 59 -5.17 -2.92 9.02
C LEU A 59 -4.17 -2.61 7.92
N ALA A 60 -4.37 -1.48 7.25
CA ALA A 60 -3.48 -1.04 6.19
C ALA A 60 -3.37 0.47 6.14
N CYS A 61 -2.29 0.93 5.52
CA CYS A 61 -2.09 2.33 5.16
C CYS A 61 -1.72 2.37 3.68
N VAL A 62 -2.42 3.15 2.90
CA VAL A 62 -2.21 3.23 1.46
C VAL A 62 -1.85 4.65 1.07
N HIS A 63 -0.72 4.81 0.39
CA HIS A 63 -0.18 6.10 0.00
C HIS A 63 0.06 6.11 -1.51
N TYR A 64 -0.55 7.05 -2.22
CA TYR A 64 -0.45 7.19 -3.67
C TYR A 64 0.40 8.41 -4.01
N PHE A 65 1.33 8.25 -4.94
CA PHE A 65 2.19 9.33 -5.43
C PHE A 65 1.94 9.51 -6.92
N LYS A 66 1.42 10.67 -7.29
CA LYS A 66 1.04 10.97 -8.66
C LYS A 66 2.26 11.29 -9.54
N ASP A 67 3.15 12.13 -9.03
CA ASP A 67 4.34 12.56 -9.74
C ASP A 67 5.40 13.03 -8.74
N GLU A 68 6.56 13.46 -9.23
CA GLU A 68 7.68 13.83 -8.35
C GLU A 68 7.42 15.05 -7.48
N ASN A 69 6.44 15.89 -7.85
CA ASN A 69 6.10 17.09 -7.10
C ASN A 69 4.96 16.85 -6.11
N ASP A 70 4.40 15.66 -6.11
CA ASP A 70 3.27 15.30 -5.24
C ASP A 70 3.77 14.82 -3.90
N CYS A 71 3.31 15.46 -2.82
CA CYS A 71 3.59 14.98 -1.47
C CYS A 71 2.84 13.70 -1.14
N GLY A 72 1.85 13.37 -1.95
CA GLY A 72 1.12 12.13 -1.84
C GLY A 72 -0.30 12.28 -1.33
N HIS A 73 -1.05 11.20 -1.50
CA HIS A 73 -2.43 11.11 -1.04
C HIS A 73 -2.57 9.84 -0.22
N TYR A 74 -3.16 9.95 0.96
CA TYR A 74 -3.45 8.78 1.80
C TYR A 74 -4.93 8.41 1.68
N ALA A 75 -5.20 7.12 1.52
CA ALA A 75 -6.57 6.62 1.64
C ALA A 75 -7.02 6.76 3.09
N TYR A 76 -8.27 7.10 3.31
CA TYR A 76 -8.80 7.21 4.67
C TYR A 76 -10.27 6.79 4.74
N THR A 77 -10.75 6.57 5.96
CA THR A 77 -12.16 6.35 6.21
C THR A 77 -12.60 7.26 7.35
N ASP A 78 -13.87 7.64 7.35
CA ASP A 78 -14.40 8.59 8.35
C ASP A 78 -14.45 8.00 9.75
N ASN A 79 -14.68 6.71 9.87
CA ASN A 79 -14.77 6.04 11.17
C ASN A 79 -14.29 4.62 11.04
N ASN A 80 -13.07 4.38 11.49
CA ASN A 80 -12.46 3.05 11.42
C ASN A 80 -12.58 2.26 12.73
N GLY A 81 -13.20 2.85 13.76
CA GLY A 81 -13.39 2.18 15.02
C GLY A 81 -12.15 2.04 15.89
N LEU A 82 -11.05 2.67 15.51
CA LEU A 82 -9.82 2.57 16.27
C LEU A 82 -9.82 3.54 17.45
N GLU A 83 -9.35 3.06 18.61
CA GLU A 83 -9.26 3.87 19.82
C GLU A 83 -7.89 4.53 19.95
N GLU A 84 -6.86 3.87 19.46
CA GLU A 84 -5.50 4.38 19.52
C GLU A 84 -5.31 5.55 18.57
N GLU A 85 -4.54 6.55 19.00
CA GLU A 85 -4.25 7.72 18.15
C GLU A 85 -3.39 7.35 16.94
N TYR A 86 -2.53 6.35 17.09
CA TYR A 86 -1.60 5.91 16.06
C TYR A 86 -1.58 4.40 15.99
N VAL A 87 -1.26 3.91 14.81
CA VAL A 87 -1.01 2.49 14.58
C VAL A 87 0.44 2.36 14.14
N ILE A 88 1.16 1.41 14.72
CA ILE A 88 2.55 1.17 14.38
C ILE A 88 2.63 0.11 13.29
N PHE A 89 3.22 0.48 12.16
CA PHE A 89 3.46 -0.43 11.05
C PHE A 89 4.95 -0.74 10.95
N ASN A 90 5.27 -1.94 10.54
CA ASN A 90 6.65 -2.33 10.26
C ASN A 90 6.99 -1.97 8.83
N ILE A 91 8.12 -1.30 8.63
CA ILE A 91 8.60 -0.93 7.30
C ILE A 91 10.01 -1.45 7.10
N GLY A 92 10.31 -1.79 5.86
CA GLY A 92 11.64 -2.22 5.49
C GLY A 92 12.09 -3.46 6.24
N SER A 93 13.17 -3.34 6.97
CA SER A 93 13.68 -4.45 7.75
C SER A 93 12.83 -4.65 9.01
N GLU A 94 12.97 -5.82 9.58
CA GLU A 94 12.11 -6.31 10.68
C GLU A 94 12.05 -5.42 11.92
N ASN A 95 13.03 -4.55 12.09
CA ASN A 95 13.10 -3.72 13.28
C ASN A 95 12.73 -2.25 13.03
N GLU A 96 12.33 -1.92 11.84
CA GLU A 96 11.90 -0.56 11.53
C GLU A 96 10.40 -0.43 11.72
N GLU A 97 10.00 0.63 12.39
CA GLU A 97 8.60 0.91 12.67
C GLU A 97 8.26 2.33 12.29
N THR A 98 7.02 2.56 11.89
CA THR A 98 6.50 3.89 11.63
C THR A 98 5.13 4.02 12.29
N GLU A 99 4.86 5.18 12.85
CA GLU A 99 3.57 5.50 13.44
C GLU A 99 2.71 6.20 12.39
N ILE A 100 1.52 5.66 12.16
CA ILE A 100 0.57 6.22 11.22
C ILE A 100 -0.66 6.68 12.01
N SER A 101 -1.09 7.92 11.80
CA SER A 101 -2.30 8.42 12.42
C SER A 101 -3.48 7.49 12.12
N LYS A 102 -4.30 7.24 13.12
CA LYS A 102 -5.48 6.38 12.95
C LYS A 102 -6.38 6.86 11.84
N ASP A 103 -6.39 8.15 11.55
CA ASP A 103 -7.23 8.71 10.50
C ASP A 103 -6.82 8.25 9.11
N LEU A 104 -5.58 7.79 8.96
CA LEU A 104 -5.03 7.31 7.69
C LEU A 104 -4.90 5.79 7.66
N VAL A 105 -5.53 5.10 8.58
CA VAL A 105 -5.52 3.64 8.64
C VAL A 105 -6.88 3.14 8.17
N ILE A 106 -6.85 2.18 7.26
CA ILE A 106 -8.06 1.61 6.65
C ILE A 106 -8.07 0.10 6.83
N PRO A 107 -9.23 -0.55 6.68
CA PRO A 107 -9.26 -2.02 6.65
C PRO A 107 -8.45 -2.57 5.49
N VAL A 108 -7.82 -3.71 5.69
CA VAL A 108 -6.96 -4.30 4.67
C VAL A 108 -7.71 -4.60 3.37
N GLU A 109 -9.00 -4.92 3.44
CA GLU A 109 -9.81 -5.16 2.24
C GLU A 109 -9.86 -3.93 1.34
N GLN A 110 -9.91 -2.74 1.93
CA GLN A 110 -9.89 -1.50 1.15
C GLN A 110 -8.53 -1.27 0.48
N ALA A 111 -7.46 -1.69 1.15
CA ALA A 111 -6.14 -1.62 0.53
C ALA A 111 -6.06 -2.52 -0.70
N TYR A 112 -6.67 -3.70 -0.64
CA TYR A 112 -6.72 -4.58 -1.81
C TYR A 112 -7.51 -3.94 -2.94
N ILE A 113 -8.62 -3.27 -2.63
CA ILE A 113 -9.40 -2.54 -3.64
C ILE A 113 -8.55 -1.45 -4.28
N ALA A 114 -7.81 -0.69 -3.47
CA ALA A 114 -6.93 0.36 -3.98
C ALA A 114 -5.87 -0.21 -4.92
N ALA A 115 -5.29 -1.35 -4.56
CA ALA A 115 -4.29 -2.02 -5.38
C ALA A 115 -4.87 -2.51 -6.71
N ILE A 116 -6.05 -3.12 -6.67
CA ILE A 116 -6.72 -3.62 -7.87
C ILE A 116 -7.06 -2.47 -8.81
N ASP A 117 -7.63 -1.39 -8.28
CA ASP A 117 -7.99 -0.24 -9.11
C ASP A 117 -6.75 0.42 -9.70
N PHE A 118 -5.68 0.52 -8.91
CA PHE A 118 -4.41 1.03 -9.43
C PHE A 118 -3.85 0.14 -10.54
N PHE A 119 -3.96 -1.18 -10.37
CA PHE A 119 -3.53 -2.12 -11.39
C PHE A 119 -4.26 -1.89 -12.71
N GLU A 120 -5.55 -1.60 -12.65
CA GLU A 120 -6.36 -1.43 -13.85
C GLU A 120 -6.24 -0.03 -14.47
N THR A 121 -6.05 1.00 -13.67
CA THR A 121 -6.15 2.39 -14.15
C THR A 121 -4.89 3.23 -13.96
N CYS A 122 -3.96 2.80 -13.12
CA CYS A 122 -2.79 3.58 -12.68
C CYS A 122 -3.18 4.86 -11.94
N GLU A 123 -4.40 4.91 -11.42
CA GLU A 123 -4.92 6.08 -10.72
C GLU A 123 -5.40 5.70 -9.33
N MET A 124 -5.64 6.71 -8.49
CA MET A 124 -6.30 6.50 -7.21
C MET A 124 -7.66 5.86 -7.43
N SER A 125 -8.00 4.88 -6.59
CA SER A 125 -9.31 4.27 -6.62
C SER A 125 -10.40 5.31 -6.38
N LYS A 126 -11.46 5.26 -7.19
CA LYS A 126 -12.63 6.14 -7.00
C LYS A 126 -13.61 5.54 -5.99
N ARG A 127 -13.32 4.38 -5.47
CA ARG A 127 -14.18 3.68 -4.52
C ARG A 127 -13.83 3.97 -3.06
N MET A 128 -12.93 4.92 -2.82
CA MET A 128 -12.53 5.31 -1.47
C MET A 128 -12.16 6.78 -1.42
N LYS A 129 -11.99 7.29 -0.22
CA LYS A 129 -11.64 8.68 0.02
C LYS A 129 -10.14 8.84 0.16
N TRP A 130 -9.64 9.99 -0.29
CA TRP A 130 -8.21 10.29 -0.26
C TRP A 130 -7.97 11.64 0.39
N PHE A 131 -6.95 11.68 1.24
CA PHE A 131 -6.48 12.89 1.89
C PHE A 131 -5.20 13.34 1.22
N GLU A 132 -5.18 14.56 0.69
CA GLU A 132 -4.01 15.12 0.03
C GLU A 132 -3.11 15.80 1.05
N LEU A 133 -1.83 15.47 1.00
CA LEU A 133 -0.81 16.07 1.86
C LEU A 133 -0.36 17.43 1.36
#